data_f449e12b9809284565b30986bcbe3b1e
#
_entry.id   f449e12b9809284565b30986bcbe3b1e
#
_cell.length_a   1.000
_cell.length_b   1.000
_cell.length_c   1.000
_cell.angle_alpha   90.00
_cell.angle_beta   90.00
_cell.angle_gamma   90.00
#
_symmetry.space_group_name_H-M   'P 1'
#
loop_
_entity.id
_entity.type
_entity.pdbx_description
1 polymer ?
#
loop_
_entity_poly.entity_id
_entity_poly.type
_entity_poly.pdbx_seq_one_letter_code
_entity_poly.pdbx_strand_id
1 'polypeptide(L)'
;MARFLSILCAAALLAGCGSGERDAKTPATETIPEAAPPPKSEALPVAVEPEPIQYPTGPVPDTGIHEAAANGDIETVRQHIAVQATGYINTPNEGGWTPLHFSYAKGQKEMSRYLLDNGANYEARNKLGQAPADILLLKNNHKNSPFALVELFTSESCSSCPPAERLTSEIRRMALAKRLRIYCVSFHVDYFDGGSWTDGFSDAGYSARQRAYEFKRFSGLYYTPQMIVNGEYQTLGHNRANAYGAINRALKKPAKVNVSVRQIENENGVIAVNACALGKFENSAICVTLVENGIRRKITGGENKGRTLSMDNIVLDFQYREIPGAAGHEFQFTEKPDAKRNLSVVAFVQQIDSMSILGAHATPIRPLGQATGSMQ
;
A
#
# COMPACT_ATOMS: atom_id res chain seq x y z
N MET A 1 41.28 40.85 26.66
CA MET A 1 40.44 42.06 26.88
C MET A 1 39.00 41.60 26.78
N ALA A 2 38.34 41.20 27.88
CA ALA A 2 37.49 41.97 28.78
C ALA A 2 36.30 42.63 28.01
N ARG A 3 35.04 42.30 28.31
CA ARG A 3 34.17 42.31 29.48
C ARG A 3 32.85 41.62 29.13
N PHE A 4 32.30 40.65 29.81
CA PHE A 4 31.37 40.65 30.95
C PHE A 4 30.21 41.66 30.90
N LEU A 5 28.99 41.15 30.89
CA LEU A 5 27.92 41.64 31.73
C LEU A 5 26.82 40.59 31.96
N SER A 6 26.76 40.16 33.24
CA SER A 6 25.65 39.40 33.81
C SER A 6 24.57 40.37 34.30
N ILE A 7 23.30 39.97 34.23
CA ILE A 7 22.25 40.54 35.07
C ILE A 7 21.39 39.40 35.64
N LEU A 8 21.51 39.19 36.94
CA LEU A 8 20.57 38.51 37.85
C LEU A 8 19.44 39.45 38.26
N CYS A 9 18.27 38.90 38.55
CA CYS A 9 17.28 39.26 39.58
C CYS A 9 15.98 38.55 39.29
N ALA A 10 15.17 38.05 40.20
CA ALA A 10 15.18 37.66 41.61
C ALA A 10 13.83 36.94 41.84
N ALA A 11 13.83 36.08 42.82
CA ALA A 11 12.68 35.28 43.24
C ALA A 11 11.62 36.10 43.98
N ALA A 12 10.35 35.65 43.95
CA ALA A 12 9.40 35.89 45.03
C ALA A 12 8.50 34.68 45.24
N LEU A 13 8.71 34.06 46.41
CA LEU A 13 7.81 33.09 47.06
C LEU A 13 6.59 33.84 47.61
N LEU A 14 5.39 33.28 47.48
CA LEU A 14 4.35 33.41 48.49
C LEU A 14 3.53 32.12 48.57
N ALA A 15 3.55 31.56 49.78
CA ALA A 15 2.76 30.43 50.22
C ALA A 15 1.29 30.85 50.50
N GLY A 16 0.38 29.94 50.22
CA GLY A 16 -1.01 30.04 50.63
C GLY A 16 -1.61 28.67 50.83
N CYS A 17 -1.61 28.18 52.08
CA CYS A 17 -2.42 27.03 52.53
C CYS A 17 -3.91 27.36 52.45
N GLY A 18 -4.70 26.45 51.88
CA GLY A 18 -6.16 26.43 51.94
C GLY A 18 -6.66 25.01 51.95
N SER A 19 -6.88 24.47 53.11
CA SER A 19 -7.59 23.20 53.36
C SER A 19 -9.08 23.39 53.03
N GLY A 20 -9.60 22.55 52.13
CA GLY A 20 -11.02 22.46 51.81
C GLY A 20 -11.40 21.01 51.60
N GLU A 21 -11.93 20.39 52.65
CA GLU A 21 -12.68 19.13 52.57
C GLU A 21 -13.83 19.32 51.58
N ARG A 22 -13.96 18.39 50.65
CA ARG A 22 -15.15 18.24 49.81
C ARG A 22 -15.67 16.81 49.89
N ASP A 23 -16.87 16.72 50.46
CA ASP A 23 -17.69 15.57 50.62
C ASP A 23 -17.81 14.70 49.35
N ALA A 24 -17.56 13.42 49.56
CA ALA A 24 -17.84 12.37 48.59
C ALA A 24 -19.38 12.16 48.46
N LYS A 25 -19.99 12.66 47.42
CA LYS A 25 -21.32 12.27 46.97
C LYS A 25 -21.24 11.02 46.11
N THR A 26 -21.77 9.92 46.62
CA THR A 26 -22.04 8.67 45.88
C THR A 26 -22.97 8.94 44.70
N PRO A 27 -22.66 8.50 43.47
CA PRO A 27 -23.60 8.60 42.36
C PRO A 27 -24.72 7.56 42.52
N ALA A 28 -25.95 8.02 42.35
CA ALA A 28 -27.15 7.21 42.32
C ALA A 28 -27.09 6.18 41.17
N THR A 29 -27.51 4.97 41.48
CA THR A 29 -27.69 3.87 40.55
C THR A 29 -28.84 4.20 39.59
N GLU A 30 -28.57 4.54 38.36
CA GLU A 30 -29.57 4.61 37.30
C GLU A 30 -29.98 3.18 36.89
N THR A 31 -31.25 2.86 37.10
CA THR A 31 -31.90 1.63 36.61
C THR A 31 -32.05 1.71 35.09
N ILE A 32 -31.42 0.77 34.40
CA ILE A 32 -31.57 0.54 32.96
C ILE A 32 -33.00 0.07 32.71
N PRO A 33 -33.78 0.68 31.82
CA PRO A 33 -35.11 0.17 31.45
C PRO A 33 -34.97 -1.13 30.66
N GLU A 34 -35.79 -2.09 31.03
CA GLU A 34 -35.93 -3.42 30.42
C GLU A 34 -36.26 -3.29 28.92
N ALA A 35 -35.44 -3.94 28.09
CA ALA A 35 -35.59 -3.91 26.64
C ALA A 35 -36.90 -4.60 26.22
N ALA A 36 -37.68 -3.93 25.38
CA ALA A 36 -38.88 -4.46 24.77
C ALA A 36 -38.57 -5.74 23.95
N PRO A 37 -39.48 -6.73 23.92
CA PRO A 37 -39.28 -7.96 23.17
C PRO A 37 -39.20 -7.67 21.65
N PRO A 38 -38.38 -8.44 20.90
CA PRO A 38 -38.20 -8.22 19.46
C PRO A 38 -39.52 -8.47 18.71
N PRO A 39 -39.80 -7.74 17.64
CA PRO A 39 -40.97 -7.94 16.82
C PRO A 39 -40.94 -9.34 16.20
N LYS A 40 -42.12 -9.97 16.18
CA LYS A 40 -42.33 -11.29 15.57
C LYS A 40 -41.86 -11.26 14.12
N SER A 41 -40.94 -12.17 13.78
CA SER A 41 -40.47 -12.44 12.43
C SER A 41 -41.64 -12.67 11.49
N GLU A 42 -41.92 -11.75 10.58
CA GLU A 42 -42.73 -12.02 9.40
C GLU A 42 -41.99 -13.02 8.53
N ALA A 43 -42.67 -14.10 8.13
CA ALA A 43 -42.11 -15.12 7.25
C ALA A 43 -41.65 -14.45 5.94
N LEU A 44 -40.38 -14.63 5.61
CA LEU A 44 -39.83 -14.23 4.32
C LEU A 44 -40.66 -14.90 3.20
N PRO A 45 -40.98 -14.17 2.11
CA PRO A 45 -41.67 -14.76 0.97
C PRO A 45 -40.83 -15.92 0.42
N VAL A 46 -41.47 -17.04 0.17
CA VAL A 46 -40.90 -18.24 -0.45
C VAL A 46 -40.18 -17.80 -1.74
N ALA A 47 -38.90 -18.14 -1.84
CA ALA A 47 -38.14 -17.90 -3.05
C ALA A 47 -38.83 -18.59 -4.22
N VAL A 48 -39.34 -17.79 -5.16
CA VAL A 48 -39.83 -18.31 -6.45
C VAL A 48 -38.60 -18.81 -7.17
N GLU A 49 -38.53 -20.11 -7.50
CA GLU A 49 -37.49 -20.65 -8.38
C GLU A 49 -37.47 -19.82 -9.66
N PRO A 50 -36.29 -19.31 -10.09
CA PRO A 50 -36.22 -18.56 -11.33
C PRO A 50 -36.60 -19.49 -12.49
N GLU A 51 -37.54 -19.06 -13.32
CA GLU A 51 -37.89 -19.79 -14.53
C GLU A 51 -36.63 -20.08 -15.36
N PRO A 52 -36.51 -21.26 -16.01
CA PRO A 52 -35.35 -21.60 -16.80
C PRO A 52 -35.17 -20.56 -17.90
N ILE A 53 -34.00 -19.92 -17.90
CA ILE A 53 -33.63 -18.89 -18.88
C ILE A 53 -33.65 -19.52 -20.25
N GLN A 54 -34.63 -19.16 -21.08
CA GLN A 54 -34.66 -19.53 -22.49
C GLN A 54 -33.60 -18.71 -23.22
N TYR A 55 -32.52 -19.35 -23.64
CA TYR A 55 -31.49 -18.69 -24.44
C TYR A 55 -32.05 -18.45 -25.84
N PRO A 56 -31.94 -17.25 -26.38
CA PRO A 56 -32.39 -16.96 -27.76
C PRO A 56 -31.55 -17.76 -28.75
N THR A 57 -32.21 -18.55 -29.60
CA THR A 57 -31.63 -19.21 -30.77
C THR A 57 -31.64 -18.21 -31.94
N GLY A 58 -30.57 -17.43 -32.09
CA GLY A 58 -30.46 -16.41 -33.11
C GLY A 58 -29.07 -16.41 -33.79
N PRO A 59 -28.87 -15.66 -34.85
CA PRO A 59 -27.54 -15.48 -35.43
C PRO A 59 -26.60 -14.78 -34.43
N VAL A 60 -25.29 -15.03 -34.58
CA VAL A 60 -24.27 -14.32 -33.76
C VAL A 60 -24.41 -12.82 -33.98
N PRO A 61 -24.49 -12.01 -32.94
CA PRO A 61 -24.58 -10.56 -33.07
C PRO A 61 -23.39 -9.97 -33.84
N ASP A 62 -23.64 -8.93 -34.66
CA ASP A 62 -22.60 -8.22 -35.40
C ASP A 62 -21.63 -7.49 -34.44
N THR A 63 -22.12 -7.00 -33.30
CA THR A 63 -21.28 -6.38 -32.26
C THR A 63 -20.55 -7.46 -31.47
N GLY A 64 -19.21 -7.40 -31.43
CA GLY A 64 -18.40 -8.36 -30.73
C GLY A 64 -18.63 -8.34 -29.20
N ILE A 65 -18.48 -9.49 -28.52
CA ILE A 65 -18.74 -9.64 -27.08
C ILE A 65 -17.92 -8.65 -26.23
N HIS A 66 -16.70 -8.29 -26.62
CA HIS A 66 -15.86 -7.32 -25.91
C HIS A 66 -16.44 -5.91 -25.97
N GLU A 67 -16.92 -5.50 -27.13
CA GLU A 67 -17.56 -4.21 -27.35
C GLU A 67 -18.89 -4.13 -26.62
N ALA A 68 -19.71 -5.16 -26.72
CA ALA A 68 -20.98 -5.27 -25.99
C ALA A 68 -20.74 -5.17 -24.45
N ALA A 69 -19.72 -5.87 -23.94
CA ALA A 69 -19.34 -5.78 -22.53
C ALA A 69 -18.83 -4.37 -22.14
N ALA A 70 -18.09 -3.72 -23.03
CA ALA A 70 -17.63 -2.34 -22.82
C ALA A 70 -18.79 -1.34 -22.77
N ASN A 71 -19.82 -1.55 -23.58
CA ASN A 71 -20.98 -0.67 -23.69
C ASN A 71 -22.09 -0.97 -22.65
N GLY A 72 -21.99 -2.11 -21.93
CA GLY A 72 -22.99 -2.55 -20.96
C GLY A 72 -24.21 -3.20 -21.61
N ASP A 73 -24.09 -3.64 -22.86
CA ASP A 73 -25.16 -4.30 -23.60
C ASP A 73 -25.28 -5.79 -23.20
N ILE A 74 -26.04 -6.02 -22.15
CA ILE A 74 -26.26 -7.36 -21.58
C ILE A 74 -26.97 -8.28 -22.57
N GLU A 75 -27.88 -7.75 -23.37
CA GLU A 75 -28.64 -8.58 -24.29
C GLU A 75 -27.75 -9.16 -25.42
N THR A 76 -26.88 -8.35 -25.99
CA THR A 76 -25.89 -8.80 -26.95
C THR A 76 -24.91 -9.80 -26.37
N VAL A 77 -24.43 -9.58 -25.11
CA VAL A 77 -23.58 -10.55 -24.42
C VAL A 77 -24.31 -11.86 -24.16
N ARG A 78 -25.58 -11.81 -23.76
CA ARG A 78 -26.44 -13.00 -23.58
C ARG A 78 -26.54 -13.81 -24.85
N GLN A 79 -26.79 -13.16 -25.99
CA GLN A 79 -26.88 -13.80 -27.30
C GLN A 79 -25.57 -14.50 -27.68
N HIS A 80 -24.42 -13.86 -27.46
CA HIS A 80 -23.11 -14.47 -27.67
C HIS A 80 -22.91 -15.74 -26.85
N ILE A 81 -23.26 -15.71 -25.56
CA ILE A 81 -23.14 -16.85 -24.65
C ILE A 81 -24.04 -18.01 -25.10
N ALA A 82 -25.26 -17.69 -25.55
CA ALA A 82 -26.26 -18.68 -26.00
C ALA A 82 -25.83 -19.41 -27.27
N VAL A 83 -25.23 -18.69 -28.21
CA VAL A 83 -24.89 -19.24 -29.55
C VAL A 83 -23.53 -19.91 -29.62
N GLN A 84 -22.53 -19.50 -28.80
CA GLN A 84 -21.13 -19.89 -28.95
C GLN A 84 -20.56 -20.76 -27.83
N ALA A 85 -21.37 -21.34 -26.98
CA ALA A 85 -20.96 -22.14 -25.80
C ALA A 85 -20.43 -21.29 -24.61
N THR A 86 -20.50 -21.88 -23.42
CA THR A 86 -20.19 -21.24 -22.13
C THR A 86 -18.73 -20.72 -22.00
N GLY A 87 -17.78 -21.26 -22.79
CA GLY A 87 -16.39 -20.81 -22.79
C GLY A 87 -16.16 -19.44 -23.45
N TYR A 88 -17.07 -18.99 -24.32
CA TYR A 88 -16.90 -17.75 -25.07
C TYR A 88 -16.92 -16.48 -24.21
N ILE A 89 -17.55 -16.53 -23.05
CA ILE A 89 -17.55 -15.44 -22.05
C ILE A 89 -16.13 -15.04 -21.56
N ASN A 90 -15.19 -15.97 -21.71
CA ASN A 90 -13.79 -15.77 -21.30
C ASN A 90 -12.83 -15.56 -22.46
N THR A 91 -13.35 -15.44 -23.70
CA THR A 91 -12.51 -15.26 -24.89
C THR A 91 -11.66 -14.01 -24.77
N PRO A 92 -10.31 -14.10 -24.85
CA PRO A 92 -9.45 -12.94 -24.83
C PRO A 92 -9.36 -12.32 -26.22
N ASN A 93 -9.24 -10.99 -26.31
CA ASN A 93 -8.84 -10.31 -27.52
C ASN A 93 -7.32 -10.43 -27.76
N GLU A 94 -6.79 -9.79 -28.80
CA GLU A 94 -5.35 -9.78 -29.11
C GLU A 94 -4.48 -9.26 -27.95
N GLY A 95 -4.99 -8.36 -27.10
CA GLY A 95 -4.32 -7.86 -25.91
C GLY A 95 -4.47 -8.76 -24.68
N GLY A 96 -5.16 -9.90 -24.79
CA GLY A 96 -5.48 -10.79 -23.68
C GLY A 96 -6.67 -10.31 -22.82
N TRP A 97 -7.38 -9.25 -23.23
CA TRP A 97 -8.51 -8.71 -22.50
C TRP A 97 -9.76 -9.55 -22.73
N THR A 98 -10.38 -10.04 -21.65
CA THR A 98 -11.69 -10.71 -21.69
C THR A 98 -12.83 -9.69 -21.61
N PRO A 99 -14.09 -10.07 -21.92
CA PRO A 99 -15.25 -9.19 -21.72
C PRO A 99 -15.33 -8.57 -20.33
N LEU A 100 -14.95 -9.33 -19.28
CA LEU A 100 -14.92 -8.82 -17.89
C LEU A 100 -13.89 -7.70 -17.69
N HIS A 101 -12.72 -7.76 -18.34
CA HIS A 101 -11.77 -6.64 -18.35
C HIS A 101 -12.39 -5.37 -18.92
N PHE A 102 -13.11 -5.48 -20.04
CA PHE A 102 -13.76 -4.35 -20.70
C PHE A 102 -14.88 -3.75 -19.84
N SER A 103 -15.73 -4.58 -19.24
CA SER A 103 -16.79 -4.10 -18.36
C SER A 103 -16.23 -3.31 -17.17
N TYR A 104 -15.14 -3.79 -16.56
CA TYR A 104 -14.46 -3.08 -15.47
C TYR A 104 -13.77 -1.81 -15.95
N ALA A 105 -13.10 -1.83 -17.11
CA ALA A 105 -12.46 -0.66 -17.69
C ALA A 105 -13.46 0.46 -17.99
N LYS A 106 -14.67 0.13 -18.36
CA LYS A 106 -15.74 1.09 -18.65
C LYS A 106 -16.64 1.39 -17.44
N GLY A 107 -16.54 0.60 -16.36
CA GLY A 107 -17.31 0.78 -15.11
C GLY A 107 -18.75 0.32 -15.25
N GLN A 108 -19.01 -0.66 -16.08
CA GLN A 108 -20.31 -1.27 -16.31
C GLN A 108 -20.62 -2.27 -15.20
N LYS A 109 -21.19 -1.80 -14.09
CA LYS A 109 -21.38 -2.61 -12.87
C LYS A 109 -22.33 -3.78 -13.08
N GLU A 110 -23.48 -3.54 -13.70
CA GLU A 110 -24.49 -4.54 -14.01
C GLU A 110 -23.94 -5.59 -14.98
N MET A 111 -23.22 -5.17 -16.00
CA MET A 111 -22.54 -6.06 -16.95
C MET A 111 -21.48 -6.90 -16.25
N SER A 112 -20.66 -6.29 -15.40
CA SER A 112 -19.61 -7.01 -14.65
C SER A 112 -20.21 -8.09 -13.76
N ARG A 113 -21.32 -7.78 -13.08
CA ARG A 113 -22.07 -8.74 -12.27
C ARG A 113 -22.64 -9.86 -13.14
N TYR A 114 -23.30 -9.50 -14.24
CA TYR A 114 -23.86 -10.46 -15.18
C TYR A 114 -22.80 -11.43 -15.71
N LEU A 115 -21.63 -10.93 -16.11
CA LEU A 115 -20.52 -11.76 -16.59
C LEU A 115 -20.01 -12.72 -15.50
N LEU A 116 -19.86 -12.27 -14.25
CA LEU A 116 -19.43 -13.10 -13.12
C LEU A 116 -20.46 -14.18 -12.78
N ASP A 117 -21.74 -13.84 -12.76
CA ASP A 117 -22.85 -14.77 -12.48
C ASP A 117 -22.95 -15.86 -13.59
N ASN A 118 -22.43 -15.59 -14.78
CA ASN A 118 -22.38 -16.53 -15.90
C ASN A 118 -21.00 -17.19 -16.13
N GLY A 119 -20.10 -17.14 -15.16
CA GLY A 119 -18.85 -17.90 -15.16
C GLY A 119 -17.67 -17.18 -15.81
N ALA A 120 -17.68 -15.84 -15.89
CA ALA A 120 -16.50 -15.10 -16.30
C ALA A 120 -15.36 -15.31 -15.31
N ASN A 121 -14.17 -15.62 -15.84
CA ASN A 121 -12.97 -15.83 -15.04
C ASN A 121 -12.42 -14.48 -14.54
N TYR A 122 -12.62 -14.18 -13.27
CA TYR A 122 -12.13 -12.97 -12.63
C TYR A 122 -10.60 -12.92 -12.45
N GLU A 123 -9.92 -14.06 -12.62
CA GLU A 123 -8.45 -14.18 -12.52
C GLU A 123 -7.75 -14.19 -13.88
N ALA A 124 -8.52 -14.20 -14.99
CA ALA A 124 -7.95 -14.15 -16.32
C ALA A 124 -6.99 -12.95 -16.46
N ARG A 125 -5.79 -13.19 -17.00
CA ARG A 125 -4.78 -12.13 -17.15
C ARG A 125 -4.64 -11.69 -18.60
N ASN A 126 -4.64 -10.38 -18.79
CA ASN A 126 -4.30 -9.80 -20.09
C ASN A 126 -2.77 -9.86 -20.34
N LYS A 127 -2.31 -9.44 -21.53
CA LYS A 127 -0.87 -9.42 -21.86
C LYS A 127 -0.02 -8.50 -20.97
N LEU A 128 -0.63 -7.61 -20.19
CA LEU A 128 0.02 -6.78 -19.17
C LEU A 128 0.01 -7.44 -17.79
N GLY A 129 -0.39 -8.72 -17.68
CA GLY A 129 -0.51 -9.44 -16.43
C GLY A 129 -1.65 -8.98 -15.52
N GLN A 130 -2.55 -8.12 -16.01
CA GLN A 130 -3.65 -7.54 -15.24
C GLN A 130 -4.86 -8.45 -15.25
N ALA A 131 -5.42 -8.74 -14.09
CA ALA A 131 -6.76 -9.32 -13.97
C ALA A 131 -7.85 -8.22 -14.08
N PRO A 132 -9.11 -8.59 -14.38
CA PRO A 132 -10.21 -7.62 -14.43
C PRO A 132 -10.31 -6.73 -13.18
N ALA A 133 -10.12 -7.31 -11.98
CA ALA A 133 -10.13 -6.57 -10.73
C ALA A 133 -9.00 -5.52 -10.64
N ASP A 134 -7.84 -5.76 -11.23
CA ASP A 134 -6.74 -4.79 -11.26
C ASP A 134 -7.13 -3.55 -12.07
N ILE A 135 -7.87 -3.73 -13.16
CA ILE A 135 -8.41 -2.62 -13.97
C ILE A 135 -9.40 -1.79 -13.15
N LEU A 136 -10.29 -2.44 -12.38
CA LEU A 136 -11.24 -1.75 -11.51
C LEU A 136 -10.53 -0.98 -10.39
N LEU A 137 -9.53 -1.60 -9.76
CA LEU A 137 -8.69 -0.96 -8.74
C LEU A 137 -7.96 0.25 -9.30
N LEU A 138 -7.36 0.13 -10.48
CA LEU A 138 -6.70 1.24 -11.18
C LEU A 138 -7.66 2.37 -11.53
N LYS A 139 -8.94 2.05 -11.81
CA LYS A 139 -9.97 3.04 -12.14
C LYS A 139 -10.60 3.68 -10.90
N ASN A 140 -10.87 2.90 -9.86
CA ASN A 140 -11.59 3.33 -8.66
C ASN A 140 -10.65 3.84 -7.55
N ASN A 141 -9.40 3.33 -7.51
CA ASN A 141 -8.41 3.80 -6.58
C ASN A 141 -7.81 5.11 -7.08
N HIS A 142 -8.53 6.21 -6.80
CA HIS A 142 -7.92 7.52 -6.70
C HIS A 142 -7.14 7.94 -7.96
N LYS A 143 -7.81 7.95 -9.12
CA LYS A 143 -7.22 8.53 -10.32
C LYS A 143 -6.53 9.85 -9.95
N ASN A 144 -5.19 9.83 -9.96
CA ASN A 144 -4.34 10.96 -9.61
C ASN A 144 -4.42 11.45 -8.14
N SER A 145 -4.94 10.64 -7.18
CA SER A 145 -4.94 11.06 -5.77
C SER A 145 -3.51 11.25 -5.26
N PRO A 146 -3.25 12.33 -4.53
CA PRO A 146 -1.95 12.59 -3.93
C PRO A 146 -1.48 11.45 -3.04
N PHE A 147 -0.17 11.27 -2.96
CA PHE A 147 0.48 10.27 -2.12
C PHE A 147 1.82 10.77 -1.61
N ALA A 148 2.37 10.10 -0.61
CA ALA A 148 3.75 10.24 -0.20
C ALA A 148 4.39 8.86 -0.03
N LEU A 149 5.53 8.62 -0.68
CA LEU A 149 6.43 7.51 -0.37
C LEU A 149 7.60 8.06 0.45
N VAL A 150 7.76 7.55 1.66
CA VAL A 150 8.81 7.94 2.59
C VAL A 150 9.85 6.82 2.61
N GLU A 151 11.04 7.10 2.13
CA GLU A 151 12.19 6.21 2.16
C GLU A 151 13.14 6.68 3.26
N LEU A 152 13.42 5.82 4.22
CA LEU A 152 14.42 6.06 5.26
C LEU A 152 15.64 5.19 4.97
N PHE A 153 16.82 5.80 4.85
CA PHE A 153 18.11 5.12 4.83
C PHE A 153 18.68 5.13 6.26
N THR A 154 18.88 3.94 6.83
CA THR A 154 19.17 3.72 8.25
C THR A 154 20.14 2.56 8.45
N SER A 155 20.55 2.31 9.69
CA SER A 155 21.30 1.11 10.08
C SER A 155 21.14 0.84 11.59
N GLU A 156 21.09 -0.44 11.98
CA GLU A 156 21.15 -0.85 13.39
C GLU A 156 22.42 -0.39 14.09
N SER A 157 23.51 -0.20 13.35
CA SER A 157 24.81 0.27 13.89
C SER A 157 24.88 1.78 14.08
N CYS A 158 23.99 2.55 13.47
CA CYS A 158 24.01 4.02 13.52
C CYS A 158 23.31 4.55 14.78
N SER A 159 24.04 5.21 15.68
CA SER A 159 23.50 5.69 16.97
C SER A 159 22.49 6.84 16.85
N SER A 160 22.51 7.59 15.77
CA SER A 160 21.56 8.67 15.45
C SER A 160 20.31 8.20 14.70
N CYS A 161 20.25 6.93 14.27
CA CYS A 161 19.15 6.39 13.48
C CYS A 161 17.87 6.05 14.26
N PRO A 162 17.90 5.53 15.51
CA PRO A 162 16.68 5.12 16.21
C PRO A 162 15.59 6.20 16.37
N PRO A 163 15.90 7.51 16.55
CA PRO A 163 14.88 8.54 16.50
C PRO A 163 14.16 8.66 15.15
N ALA A 164 14.86 8.44 14.03
CA ALA A 164 14.28 8.48 12.68
C ALA A 164 13.37 7.28 12.41
N GLU A 165 13.77 6.09 12.87
CA GLU A 165 12.94 4.88 12.79
C GLU A 165 11.64 5.05 13.59
N ARG A 166 11.71 5.61 14.80
CA ARG A 166 10.49 5.93 15.58
C ARG A 166 9.57 6.93 14.86
N LEU A 167 10.16 7.97 14.25
CA LEU A 167 9.38 8.94 13.48
C LEU A 167 8.70 8.29 12.26
N THR A 168 9.41 7.43 11.53
CA THR A 168 8.86 6.71 10.37
C THR A 168 7.74 5.75 10.79
N SER A 169 7.91 5.04 11.91
CA SER A 169 6.85 4.21 12.51
C SER A 169 5.62 5.02 12.92
N GLU A 170 5.82 6.21 13.47
CA GLU A 170 4.73 7.14 13.81
C GLU A 170 3.99 7.63 12.57
N ILE A 171 4.73 8.04 11.52
CA ILE A 171 4.14 8.45 10.24
C ILE A 171 3.27 7.33 9.67
N ARG A 172 3.77 6.08 9.67
CA ARG A 172 3.01 4.92 9.21
C ARG A 172 1.72 4.73 10.03
N ARG A 173 1.79 4.73 11.36
CA ARG A 173 0.61 4.56 12.22
C ARG A 173 -0.42 5.67 12.00
N MET A 174 0.02 6.90 11.90
CA MET A 174 -0.85 8.04 11.58
C MET A 174 -1.50 7.89 10.20
N ALA A 175 -0.74 7.46 9.20
CA ALA A 175 -1.25 7.24 7.85
C ALA A 175 -2.34 6.17 7.83
N LEU A 176 -2.14 5.05 8.51
CA LEU A 176 -3.13 3.97 8.64
C LEU A 176 -4.39 4.45 9.38
N ALA A 177 -4.23 5.11 10.53
CA ALA A 177 -5.36 5.60 11.34
C ALA A 177 -6.23 6.62 10.59
N LYS A 178 -5.61 7.47 9.77
CA LYS A 178 -6.29 8.51 8.98
C LYS A 178 -6.59 8.09 7.53
N ARG A 179 -6.30 6.85 7.16
CA ARG A 179 -6.46 6.31 5.80
C ARG A 179 -5.81 7.19 4.72
N LEU A 180 -4.62 7.73 5.04
CA LEU A 180 -3.85 8.55 4.10
C LEU A 180 -2.96 7.67 3.23
N ARG A 181 -2.78 8.07 1.97
CA ARG A 181 -1.86 7.41 1.04
C ARG A 181 -0.40 7.82 1.31
N ILE A 182 0.09 7.44 2.49
CA ILE A 182 1.49 7.61 2.90
C ILE A 182 2.05 6.22 3.14
N TYR A 183 3.08 5.88 2.41
CA TYR A 183 3.77 4.60 2.45
C TYR A 183 5.18 4.82 2.96
N CYS A 184 5.67 3.92 3.80
CA CYS A 184 7.01 4.03 4.38
C CYS A 184 7.80 2.77 4.05
N VAL A 185 9.08 2.94 3.74
CA VAL A 185 10.06 1.86 3.54
C VAL A 185 11.40 2.28 4.17
N SER A 186 12.04 1.38 4.91
CA SER A 186 13.30 1.63 5.59
C SER A 186 14.37 0.71 5.01
N PHE A 187 15.33 1.29 4.29
CA PHE A 187 16.45 0.62 3.68
C PHE A 187 17.64 0.65 4.63
N HIS A 188 18.10 -0.53 5.06
CA HIS A 188 19.26 -0.67 5.92
C HIS A 188 20.53 -0.71 5.07
N VAL A 189 21.40 0.28 5.26
CA VAL A 189 22.63 0.44 4.49
C VAL A 189 23.77 -0.38 5.07
N ASP A 190 24.63 -0.93 4.20
CA ASP A 190 25.73 -1.83 4.57
C ASP A 190 27.03 -1.13 4.98
N TYR A 191 27.19 0.16 4.68
CA TYR A 191 28.45 0.85 4.97
C TYR A 191 28.70 1.16 6.48
N PHE A 192 27.74 0.81 7.34
CA PHE A 192 27.92 0.74 8.79
C PHE A 192 28.30 -0.67 9.27
N ASP A 193 28.27 -1.66 8.39
CA ASP A 193 28.64 -3.02 8.73
C ASP A 193 30.17 -3.13 8.86
N GLY A 194 30.60 -3.88 9.81
CA GLY A 194 32.00 -4.00 10.15
C GLY A 194 32.22 -3.80 11.64
N GLY A 195 33.32 -4.27 12.16
CA GLY A 195 33.58 -4.22 13.59
C GLY A 195 32.75 -5.22 14.39
N SER A 196 32.06 -4.78 15.44
CA SER A 196 31.43 -5.67 16.43
C SER A 196 29.95 -5.96 16.15
N TRP A 197 29.36 -5.43 15.09
CA TRP A 197 27.97 -5.64 14.71
C TRP A 197 27.78 -5.57 13.18
N THR A 198 27.04 -6.54 12.66
CA THR A 198 26.51 -6.53 11.28
C THR A 198 25.00 -6.42 11.35
N ASP A 199 24.43 -5.47 10.64
CA ASP A 199 22.99 -5.28 10.53
C ASP A 199 22.40 -6.42 9.68
N GLY A 200 21.52 -7.22 10.26
CA GLY A 200 20.95 -8.37 9.56
C GLY A 200 19.96 -8.03 8.46
N PHE A 201 19.65 -6.75 8.27
CA PHE A 201 18.75 -6.24 7.22
C PHE A 201 19.49 -5.40 6.17
N SER A 202 20.80 -5.18 6.35
CA SER A 202 21.59 -4.38 5.43
C SER A 202 21.80 -5.09 4.09
N ASP A 203 21.86 -4.29 3.03
CA ASP A 203 22.16 -4.75 1.68
C ASP A 203 22.93 -3.69 0.88
N ALA A 204 23.93 -4.13 0.14
CA ALA A 204 24.75 -3.26 -0.71
C ALA A 204 23.94 -2.54 -1.81
N GLY A 205 22.85 -3.17 -2.28
CA GLY A 205 21.89 -2.58 -3.21
C GLY A 205 21.13 -1.40 -2.59
N TYR A 206 20.87 -1.43 -1.28
CA TYR A 206 20.22 -0.32 -0.59
C TYR A 206 21.16 0.89 -0.47
N SER A 207 22.43 0.65 -0.16
CA SER A 207 23.44 1.69 -0.20
C SER A 207 23.66 2.24 -1.61
N ALA A 208 23.63 1.39 -2.64
CA ALA A 208 23.71 1.81 -4.04
C ALA A 208 22.49 2.67 -4.44
N ARG A 209 21.27 2.31 -3.96
CA ARG A 209 20.06 3.12 -4.14
C ARG A 209 20.20 4.50 -3.52
N GLN A 210 20.73 4.60 -2.31
CA GLN A 210 20.99 5.88 -1.65
C GLN A 210 21.98 6.73 -2.44
N ARG A 211 23.11 6.15 -2.86
CA ARG A 211 24.11 6.83 -3.71
C ARG A 211 23.51 7.31 -5.03
N ALA A 212 22.61 6.54 -5.64
CA ALA A 212 21.93 6.96 -6.87
C ALA A 212 21.07 8.22 -6.66
N TYR A 213 20.42 8.39 -5.51
CA TYR A 213 19.72 9.63 -5.16
C TYR A 213 20.69 10.82 -5.08
N GLU A 214 21.81 10.67 -4.40
CA GLU A 214 22.80 11.74 -4.26
C GLU A 214 23.41 12.12 -5.62
N PHE A 215 23.77 11.13 -6.41
CA PHE A 215 24.37 11.36 -7.73
C PHE A 215 23.39 12.01 -8.72
N LYS A 216 22.15 11.54 -8.77
CA LYS A 216 21.17 11.97 -9.80
C LYS A 216 20.35 13.18 -9.38
N ARG A 217 20.20 13.44 -8.08
CA ARG A 217 19.22 14.42 -7.59
C ARG A 217 19.74 15.47 -6.63
N PHE A 218 20.52 15.08 -5.63
CA PHE A 218 20.81 15.98 -4.50
C PHE A 218 22.24 16.53 -4.50
N SER A 219 23.15 15.95 -5.27
CA SER A 219 24.55 16.40 -5.43
C SER A 219 25.29 16.60 -4.10
N GLY A 220 24.96 15.78 -3.10
CA GLY A 220 25.47 15.88 -1.75
C GLY A 220 26.15 14.60 -1.28
N LEU A 221 26.48 14.59 0.01
CA LEU A 221 26.98 13.41 0.67
C LEU A 221 25.80 12.55 1.19
N TYR A 222 25.87 11.25 0.99
CA TYR A 222 24.97 10.32 1.63
C TYR A 222 25.30 10.16 3.12
N TYR A 223 24.28 10.03 3.94
CA TYR A 223 24.39 9.96 5.40
C TYR A 223 23.23 9.17 5.99
N THR A 224 23.35 8.74 7.23
CA THR A 224 22.23 8.18 8.00
C THR A 224 22.00 8.97 9.29
N PRO A 225 20.74 9.10 9.75
CA PRO A 225 19.52 8.71 9.03
C PRO A 225 19.13 9.74 7.96
N GLN A 226 18.97 9.32 6.71
CA GLN A 226 18.48 10.16 5.63
C GLN A 226 17.04 9.77 5.27
N MET A 227 16.14 10.75 5.18
CA MET A 227 14.77 10.54 4.73
C MET A 227 14.55 11.23 3.40
N ILE A 228 13.98 10.51 2.45
CA ILE A 228 13.62 11.01 1.12
C ILE A 228 12.13 10.80 0.91
N VAL A 229 11.41 11.85 0.46
CA VAL A 229 9.97 11.79 0.20
C VAL A 229 9.73 11.98 -1.30
N ASN A 230 9.04 11.01 -1.92
CA ASN A 230 8.72 10.91 -3.35
C ASN A 230 9.95 11.07 -4.27
N GLY A 231 11.16 10.77 -3.79
CA GLY A 231 12.38 11.00 -4.54
C GLY A 231 12.69 12.48 -4.78
N GLU A 232 11.93 13.41 -4.20
CA GLU A 232 12.02 14.86 -4.48
C GLU A 232 12.53 15.69 -3.30
N TYR A 233 12.30 15.26 -2.08
CA TYR A 233 12.61 16.04 -0.87
C TYR A 233 13.45 15.22 0.07
N GLN A 234 14.66 15.66 0.36
CA GLN A 234 15.50 15.01 1.38
C GLN A 234 15.54 15.81 2.68
N THR A 235 15.74 15.12 3.80
CA THR A 235 15.93 15.71 5.13
C THR A 235 16.65 14.73 6.05
N LEU A 236 17.23 15.26 7.15
CA LEU A 236 17.64 14.42 8.27
C LEU A 236 16.43 13.60 8.78
N GLY A 237 16.59 12.27 8.85
CA GLY A 237 15.49 11.34 9.10
C GLY A 237 14.74 11.58 10.41
N HIS A 238 15.39 12.15 11.43
CA HIS A 238 14.78 12.47 12.72
C HIS A 238 14.20 13.90 12.79
N ASN A 239 14.37 14.73 11.77
CA ASN A 239 13.81 16.09 11.75
C ASN A 239 12.31 16.05 11.44
N ARG A 240 11.50 15.99 12.49
CA ARG A 240 10.03 15.92 12.41
C ARG A 240 9.41 17.02 11.56
N ALA A 241 9.80 18.26 11.78
CA ALA A 241 9.20 19.41 11.08
C ALA A 241 9.44 19.32 9.56
N ASN A 242 10.68 19.02 9.16
CA ASN A 242 11.04 18.87 7.76
C ASN A 242 10.40 17.64 7.13
N ALA A 243 10.33 16.51 7.84
CA ALA A 243 9.66 15.28 7.38
C ALA A 243 8.17 15.53 7.06
N TYR A 244 7.41 16.09 8.01
CA TYR A 244 6.01 16.42 7.78
C TYR A 244 5.84 17.53 6.73
N GLY A 245 6.74 18.50 6.67
CA GLY A 245 6.77 19.52 5.63
C GLY A 245 6.93 18.92 4.22
N ALA A 246 7.84 17.94 4.06
CA ALA A 246 8.04 17.21 2.81
C ALA A 246 6.80 16.37 2.44
N ILE A 247 6.25 15.62 3.40
CA ILE A 247 5.04 14.83 3.21
C ILE A 247 3.87 15.72 2.78
N ASN A 248 3.66 16.85 3.47
CA ASN A 248 2.58 17.79 3.14
C ASN A 248 2.75 18.40 1.74
N ARG A 249 4.00 18.65 1.29
CA ARG A 249 4.26 19.09 -0.09
C ARG A 249 3.94 17.99 -1.10
N ALA A 250 4.31 16.73 -0.80
CA ALA A 250 3.99 15.57 -1.65
C ALA A 250 2.47 15.38 -1.77
N LEU A 251 1.73 15.46 -0.67
CA LEU A 251 0.27 15.30 -0.63
C LEU A 251 -0.52 16.45 -1.30
N LYS A 252 0.14 17.52 -1.72
CA LYS A 252 -0.47 18.58 -2.54
C LYS A 252 -0.35 18.32 -4.05
N LYS A 253 0.46 17.36 -4.46
CA LYS A 253 0.69 17.04 -5.87
C LYS A 253 -0.12 15.81 -6.26
N PRO A 254 -0.86 15.84 -7.39
CA PRO A 254 -1.53 14.64 -7.89
C PRO A 254 -0.50 13.57 -8.30
N ALA A 255 -0.83 12.31 -8.11
CA ALA A 255 -0.04 11.21 -8.66
C ALA A 255 -0.06 11.28 -10.18
N LYS A 256 1.09 11.04 -10.84
CA LYS A 256 1.19 10.97 -12.29
C LYS A 256 0.85 9.59 -12.83
N VAL A 257 1.03 8.56 -12.00
CA VAL A 257 0.81 7.16 -12.34
C VAL A 257 -0.07 6.51 -11.26
N ASN A 258 -1.07 5.75 -11.69
CA ASN A 258 -1.81 4.88 -10.79
C ASN A 258 -1.05 3.56 -10.67
N VAL A 259 -0.73 3.18 -9.44
CA VAL A 259 -0.09 1.91 -9.11
C VAL A 259 -1.06 1.05 -8.34
N SER A 260 -1.14 -0.22 -8.68
CA SER A 260 -1.78 -1.25 -7.87
C SER A 260 -0.80 -2.40 -7.62
N VAL A 261 -0.94 -3.05 -6.48
CA VAL A 261 -0.21 -4.26 -6.16
C VAL A 261 -1.14 -5.22 -5.42
N ARG A 262 -1.09 -6.48 -5.79
CA ARG A 262 -1.93 -7.55 -5.26
C ARG A 262 -1.10 -8.81 -5.05
N GLN A 263 -1.28 -9.45 -3.89
CA GLN A 263 -0.74 -10.79 -3.66
C GLN A 263 -1.46 -11.79 -4.59
N ILE A 264 -0.70 -12.69 -5.16
CA ILE A 264 -1.20 -13.79 -5.98
C ILE A 264 -0.70 -15.11 -5.40
N GLU A 265 -1.44 -16.19 -5.68
CA GLU A 265 -0.98 -17.54 -5.40
C GLU A 265 0.06 -17.96 -6.43
N ASN A 266 1.04 -18.74 -6.01
CA ASN A 266 1.97 -19.39 -6.91
C ASN A 266 2.26 -20.83 -6.47
N GLU A 267 2.72 -21.64 -7.40
CA GLU A 267 2.97 -23.07 -7.19
C GLU A 267 4.10 -23.34 -6.19
N ASN A 268 5.01 -22.39 -6.01
CA ASN A 268 6.17 -22.53 -5.11
C ASN A 268 5.83 -22.20 -3.64
N GLY A 269 4.63 -21.70 -3.36
CA GLY A 269 4.19 -21.30 -2.01
C GLY A 269 4.98 -20.13 -1.41
N VAL A 270 5.72 -19.36 -2.22
CA VAL A 270 6.42 -18.14 -1.82
C VAL A 270 5.51 -16.91 -1.97
N ILE A 271 5.90 -15.77 -1.42
CA ILE A 271 5.17 -14.52 -1.63
C ILE A 271 5.34 -14.10 -3.08
N ALA A 272 4.23 -14.05 -3.81
CA ALA A 272 4.18 -13.52 -5.16
C ALA A 272 3.14 -12.40 -5.25
N VAL A 273 3.43 -11.38 -6.05
CA VAL A 273 2.53 -10.26 -6.27
C VAL A 273 2.50 -9.87 -7.74
N ASN A 274 1.33 -9.40 -8.17
CA ASN A 274 1.20 -8.70 -9.44
C ASN A 274 1.16 -7.20 -9.15
N ALA A 275 2.13 -6.47 -9.69
CA ALA A 275 2.21 -5.01 -9.59
C ALA A 275 1.97 -4.39 -10.96
N CYS A 276 1.03 -3.45 -11.02
CA CYS A 276 0.59 -2.81 -12.26
C CYS A 276 0.74 -1.29 -12.17
N ALA A 277 1.13 -0.69 -13.28
CA ALA A 277 1.22 0.75 -13.46
C ALA A 277 0.35 1.20 -14.62
N LEU A 278 -0.48 2.23 -14.41
CA LEU A 278 -1.34 2.80 -15.44
C LEU A 278 -1.18 4.32 -15.47
N GLY A 279 -0.83 4.86 -16.63
CA GLY A 279 -0.61 6.30 -16.84
C GLY A 279 0.27 6.57 -18.04
N LYS A 280 0.66 7.81 -18.20
CA LYS A 280 1.68 8.24 -19.17
C LYS A 280 3.00 8.49 -18.43
N PHE A 281 4.00 7.73 -18.75
CA PHE A 281 5.34 7.86 -18.20
C PHE A 281 6.35 7.20 -19.15
N GLU A 282 7.55 7.74 -19.15
CA GLU A 282 8.68 7.27 -19.98
C GLU A 282 9.87 7.08 -19.05
N ASN A 283 10.86 6.32 -19.50
CA ASN A 283 12.12 6.09 -18.80
C ASN A 283 11.91 5.85 -17.29
N SER A 284 11.10 4.84 -16.99
CA SER A 284 10.67 4.55 -15.62
C SER A 284 10.79 3.07 -15.30
N ALA A 285 10.85 2.76 -14.03
CA ALA A 285 10.79 1.40 -13.52
C ALA A 285 9.62 1.24 -12.55
N ILE A 286 8.97 0.08 -12.58
CA ILE A 286 8.12 -0.38 -11.49
C ILE A 286 8.99 -1.07 -10.46
N CYS A 287 8.94 -0.55 -9.25
CA CYS A 287 9.71 -1.01 -8.10
C CYS A 287 8.77 -1.68 -7.10
N VAL A 288 9.21 -2.76 -6.48
CA VAL A 288 8.44 -3.51 -5.49
C VAL A 288 9.33 -3.86 -4.32
N THR A 289 8.87 -3.55 -3.10
CA THR A 289 9.56 -3.90 -1.86
C THR A 289 8.69 -4.83 -1.03
N LEU A 290 9.29 -5.90 -0.49
CA LEU A 290 8.71 -6.65 0.61
C LEU A 290 9.18 -6.00 1.91
N VAL A 291 8.26 -5.65 2.80
CA VAL A 291 8.57 -4.99 4.07
C VAL A 291 7.98 -5.74 5.26
N GLU A 292 8.67 -5.70 6.40
CA GLU A 292 8.22 -6.23 7.67
C GLU A 292 8.07 -5.14 8.72
N ASN A 293 7.07 -5.27 9.58
CA ASN A 293 6.74 -4.32 10.64
C ASN A 293 6.71 -5.01 12.00
N GLY A 294 6.95 -4.22 13.07
CA GLY A 294 6.87 -4.70 14.44
C GLY A 294 8.09 -5.52 14.88
N ILE A 295 9.22 -5.35 14.20
CA ILE A 295 10.45 -6.04 14.53
C ILE A 295 11.03 -5.46 15.84
N ARG A 296 11.42 -6.35 16.76
CA ARG A 296 12.15 -6.00 17.97
C ARG A 296 13.44 -6.79 18.03
N ARG A 297 14.58 -6.10 18.09
CA ARG A 297 15.90 -6.72 18.09
C ARG A 297 16.78 -6.15 19.17
N LYS A 298 17.42 -7.03 19.96
CA LYS A 298 18.44 -6.66 20.93
C LYS A 298 19.78 -6.53 20.23
N ILE A 299 20.41 -5.38 20.31
CA ILE A 299 21.69 -5.09 19.69
C ILE A 299 22.80 -5.44 20.66
N THR A 300 23.72 -6.31 20.23
CA THR A 300 24.80 -6.80 21.12
C THR A 300 26.18 -6.23 20.75
N GLY A 301 26.26 -5.43 19.65
CA GLY A 301 27.49 -4.77 19.21
C GLY A 301 27.20 -3.41 18.56
N GLY A 302 28.23 -2.76 18.01
CA GLY A 302 28.12 -1.44 17.36
C GLY A 302 27.74 -0.32 18.32
N GLU A 303 27.40 0.85 17.76
CA GLU A 303 27.10 2.07 18.53
C GLU A 303 25.79 1.96 19.36
N ASN A 304 24.90 1.07 18.98
CA ASN A 304 23.63 0.81 19.67
C ASN A 304 23.70 -0.38 20.65
N LYS A 305 24.89 -0.89 20.96
CA LYS A 305 25.08 -2.01 21.90
C LYS A 305 24.28 -1.83 23.18
N GLY A 306 23.59 -2.88 23.59
CA GLY A 306 22.76 -2.92 24.82
C GLY A 306 21.34 -2.39 24.64
N ARG A 307 21.02 -1.72 23.53
CA ARG A 307 19.67 -1.23 23.23
C ARG A 307 18.79 -2.34 22.62
N THR A 308 17.49 -2.21 22.81
CA THR A 308 16.49 -2.96 22.03
C THR A 308 15.85 -1.98 21.08
N LEU A 309 16.05 -2.20 19.79
CA LEU A 309 15.43 -1.41 18.74
C LEU A 309 14.05 -1.98 18.41
N SER A 310 13.10 -1.09 18.17
CA SER A 310 11.77 -1.41 17.65
C SER A 310 11.62 -0.72 16.30
N MET A 311 11.42 -1.50 15.26
CA MET A 311 11.51 -1.06 13.87
C MET A 311 10.27 -1.48 13.09
N ASP A 312 9.86 -0.63 12.18
CA ASP A 312 8.79 -0.85 11.21
C ASP A 312 9.28 -0.53 9.81
N ASN A 313 8.57 -1.03 8.81
CA ASN A 313 8.82 -0.75 7.39
C ASN A 313 10.19 -1.27 6.87
N ILE A 314 10.78 -2.25 7.53
CA ILE A 314 12.08 -2.80 7.16
C ILE A 314 11.96 -3.48 5.81
N VAL A 315 12.74 -3.04 4.84
CA VAL A 315 12.82 -3.68 3.53
C VAL A 315 13.60 -4.97 3.65
N LEU A 316 12.95 -6.09 3.31
CA LEU A 316 13.54 -7.42 3.27
C LEU A 316 14.05 -7.77 1.88
N ASP A 317 13.36 -7.28 0.84
CA ASP A 317 13.75 -7.47 -0.56
C ASP A 317 13.25 -6.29 -1.38
N PHE A 318 14.04 -5.90 -2.38
CA PHE A 318 13.75 -4.82 -3.31
C PHE A 318 14.02 -5.27 -4.74
N GLN A 319 12.99 -5.29 -5.56
CA GLN A 319 13.04 -5.67 -6.95
C GLN A 319 12.51 -4.53 -7.83
N TYR A 320 12.99 -4.47 -9.08
CA TYR A 320 12.46 -3.53 -10.07
C TYR A 320 12.48 -4.13 -11.48
N ARG A 321 11.63 -3.56 -12.34
CA ARG A 321 11.61 -3.81 -13.78
C ARG A 321 11.46 -2.50 -14.51
N GLU A 322 12.32 -2.25 -15.48
CA GLU A 322 12.15 -1.12 -16.39
C GLU A 322 10.90 -1.32 -17.24
N ILE A 323 10.13 -0.26 -17.42
CA ILE A 323 8.86 -0.29 -18.12
C ILE A 323 8.78 0.86 -19.12
N PRO A 324 8.45 0.56 -20.40
CA PRO A 324 8.34 1.61 -21.42
C PRO A 324 7.04 2.42 -21.32
N GLY A 325 6.09 1.97 -20.51
CA GLY A 325 4.77 2.58 -20.39
C GLY A 325 3.87 1.77 -19.46
N ALA A 326 2.55 1.84 -19.65
CA ALA A 326 1.59 1.07 -18.89
C ALA A 326 1.91 -0.42 -18.93
N ALA A 327 2.14 -1.03 -17.78
CA ALA A 327 2.60 -2.40 -17.66
C ALA A 327 2.13 -3.06 -16.36
N GLY A 328 2.07 -4.38 -16.37
CA GLY A 328 1.90 -5.20 -15.18
C GLY A 328 2.94 -6.32 -15.17
N HIS A 329 3.54 -6.55 -14.02
CA HIS A 329 4.59 -7.55 -13.84
C HIS A 329 4.35 -8.36 -12.57
N GLU A 330 4.67 -9.65 -12.68
CA GLU A 330 4.76 -10.53 -11.53
C GLU A 330 6.14 -10.40 -10.88
N PHE A 331 6.13 -10.35 -9.54
CA PHE A 331 7.32 -10.38 -8.70
C PHE A 331 7.18 -11.52 -7.70
N GLN A 332 8.25 -12.27 -7.50
CA GLN A 332 8.32 -13.36 -6.53
C GLN A 332 9.43 -13.04 -5.53
N PHE A 333 9.13 -13.26 -4.26
CA PHE A 333 10.08 -13.12 -3.16
C PHE A 333 10.45 -14.51 -2.65
N THR A 334 11.64 -14.66 -2.10
CA THR A 334 12.07 -15.95 -1.49
C THR A 334 11.32 -16.27 -0.21
N GLU A 335 10.74 -15.26 0.42
CA GLU A 335 9.96 -15.37 1.65
C GLU A 335 8.63 -16.09 1.41
N LYS A 336 8.20 -16.84 2.43
CA LYS A 336 6.87 -17.45 2.46
C LYS A 336 5.91 -16.63 3.29
N PRO A 337 4.62 -16.60 2.95
CA PRO A 337 3.62 -15.97 3.79
C PRO A 337 3.60 -16.62 5.18
N ASP A 338 3.77 -15.83 6.23
CA ASP A 338 3.72 -16.29 7.62
C ASP A 338 2.75 -15.40 8.41
N ALA A 339 1.72 -16.03 9.03
CA ALA A 339 0.72 -15.33 9.84
C ALA A 339 1.31 -14.65 11.10
N LYS A 340 2.50 -15.07 11.54
CA LYS A 340 3.18 -14.47 12.71
C LYS A 340 3.99 -13.23 12.35
N ARG A 341 4.25 -13.01 11.05
CA ARG A 341 5.00 -11.86 10.55
C ARG A 341 4.04 -10.81 10.01
N ASN A 342 4.30 -9.55 10.29
CA ASN A 342 3.53 -8.42 9.77
C ASN A 342 4.14 -7.92 8.46
N LEU A 343 3.91 -8.68 7.39
CA LEU A 343 4.45 -8.42 6.06
C LEU A 343 3.51 -7.57 5.23
N SER A 344 4.08 -6.72 4.40
CA SER A 344 3.36 -5.98 3.35
C SER A 344 4.27 -5.76 2.15
N VAL A 345 3.65 -5.47 1.01
CA VAL A 345 4.38 -5.07 -0.20
C VAL A 345 4.05 -3.64 -0.52
N VAL A 346 5.08 -2.85 -0.83
CA VAL A 346 4.95 -1.49 -1.36
C VAL A 346 5.45 -1.49 -2.79
N ALA A 347 4.58 -1.12 -3.73
CA ALA A 347 4.93 -0.96 -5.14
C ALA A 347 4.87 0.52 -5.52
N PHE A 348 5.80 0.96 -6.35
CA PHE A 348 5.85 2.34 -6.83
C PHE A 348 6.50 2.43 -8.22
N VAL A 349 6.18 3.48 -8.95
CA VAL A 349 6.82 3.79 -10.22
C VAL A 349 7.81 4.92 -10.01
N GLN A 350 9.06 4.68 -10.39
CA GLN A 350 10.15 5.63 -10.29
C GLN A 350 10.72 5.98 -11.66
N GLN A 351 10.88 7.27 -11.92
CA GLN A 351 11.57 7.76 -13.10
C GLN A 351 13.07 7.55 -12.95
N ILE A 352 13.71 6.93 -13.93
CA ILE A 352 15.11 6.46 -13.83
C ILE A 352 16.10 7.62 -13.70
N ASP A 353 15.95 8.67 -14.51
CA ASP A 353 16.90 9.79 -14.53
C ASP A 353 16.74 10.73 -13.34
N SER A 354 15.49 11.10 -13.03
CA SER A 354 15.21 12.09 -11.99
C SER A 354 15.02 11.48 -10.60
N MET A 355 14.94 10.16 -10.49
CA MET A 355 14.60 9.42 -9.25
C MET A 355 13.23 9.80 -8.65
N SER A 356 12.44 10.64 -9.32
CA SER A 356 11.11 11.05 -8.84
C SER A 356 10.15 9.87 -8.82
N ILE A 357 9.36 9.75 -7.75
CA ILE A 357 8.31 8.73 -7.62
C ILE A 357 7.02 9.29 -8.20
N LEU A 358 6.44 8.58 -9.17
CA LEU A 358 5.29 9.03 -9.94
C LEU A 358 3.94 8.54 -9.39
N GLY A 359 3.95 7.46 -8.63
CA GLY A 359 2.80 6.84 -7.98
C GLY A 359 3.24 5.70 -7.08
N ALA A 360 2.45 5.38 -6.06
CA ALA A 360 2.72 4.27 -5.14
C ALA A 360 1.43 3.65 -4.61
N HIS A 361 1.52 2.38 -4.23
CA HIS A 361 0.46 1.61 -3.57
C HIS A 361 1.08 0.55 -2.65
N ALA A 362 0.35 0.15 -1.60
CA ALA A 362 0.79 -0.93 -0.72
C ALA A 362 -0.36 -1.90 -0.44
N THR A 363 0.00 -3.17 -0.22
CA THR A 363 -0.94 -4.22 0.19
C THR A 363 -0.33 -5.06 1.32
N PRO A 364 -1.11 -5.44 2.35
CA PRO A 364 -0.65 -6.39 3.35
C PRO A 364 -0.53 -7.79 2.72
N ILE A 365 0.45 -8.57 3.17
CA ILE A 365 0.61 -9.97 2.81
C ILE A 365 -0.16 -10.83 3.81
N ARG A 366 -0.94 -11.77 3.30
CA ARG A 366 -1.74 -12.71 4.09
C ARG A 366 -1.29 -14.14 3.82
N PRO A 367 -1.43 -15.04 4.80
CA PRO A 367 -1.28 -16.47 4.54
C PRO A 367 -2.25 -16.92 3.44
N LEU A 368 -1.79 -17.77 2.54
CA LEU A 368 -2.62 -18.35 1.48
C LEU A 368 -3.74 -19.20 2.09
N GLY A 369 -4.91 -19.19 1.49
CA GLY A 369 -6.08 -19.97 1.95
C GLY A 369 -6.99 -19.25 2.97
N GLN A 370 -6.67 -18.04 3.42
CA GLN A 370 -7.63 -17.21 4.16
C GLN A 370 -8.46 -16.40 3.17
N ALA A 371 -9.71 -16.83 2.96
CA ALA A 371 -10.67 -16.11 2.13
C ALA A 371 -10.75 -14.63 2.55
N THR A 372 -10.87 -13.76 1.57
CA THR A 372 -11.14 -12.33 1.78
C THR A 372 -12.49 -12.20 2.48
N GLY A 373 -12.49 -12.21 3.82
CA GLY A 373 -13.66 -11.78 4.57
C GLY A 373 -14.01 -10.36 4.08
N SER A 374 -15.21 -10.23 3.54
CA SER A 374 -15.77 -8.95 3.13
C SER A 374 -15.60 -7.94 4.25
N MET A 375 -14.76 -6.93 4.03
CA MET A 375 -14.84 -5.72 4.85
C MET A 375 -16.15 -5.02 4.51
N GLN A 376 -17.08 -5.08 5.46
CA GLN A 376 -18.26 -4.23 5.52
C GLN A 376 -17.86 -2.75 5.69
#